data_a336a0fbeb7c1bd01d93e13c087f0341
#
_entry.id   a336a0fbeb7c1bd01d93e13c087f0341
#
_cell.length_a   1.000
_cell.length_b   1.000
_cell.length_c   1.000
_cell.angle_alpha   90.00
_cell.angle_beta   90.00
_cell.angle_gamma   90.00
#
_symmetry.space_group_name_H-M   'P 1'
#
loop_
_entity.id
_entity.type
_entity.pdbx_description
1 polymer ?
#
loop_
_entity_poly.entity_id
_entity_poly.type
_entity_poly.pdbx_seq_one_letter_code
_entity_poly.pdbx_strand_id
1 'polypeptide(L)'
;ILASQVVNWLIAEPVAEDATGEMIRLSWNGQWGWRWMFLAMIVPAALFFIVGFFLPESPRWLATVGRRDAALQVFDRIGGREYALAEMREIEHTVPAEPQGGFKTLLSPSLRNVLVIGIVLAMFQQWCGINVIFNYAQEIFMAAGYGVSDVLMNIVITGITNVVFTVLAMFVVDKWGRKKLMMLGAFALTVIYAFMGAAYYFHVS
;
A
#
# COMPACT_ATOMS: atom_id res chain seq x y z
N ILE A 1 5.61 -4.56 0.43
CA ILE A 1 6.64 -3.68 1.05
C ILE A 1 7.49 -4.52 2.01
N LEU A 2 6.95 -5.07 3.12
CA LEU A 2 7.75 -5.82 4.12
C LEU A 2 8.55 -6.97 3.48
N ALA A 3 7.92 -7.80 2.64
CA ALA A 3 8.60 -8.92 2.00
C ALA A 3 9.81 -8.47 1.16
N SER A 4 9.69 -7.37 0.44
CA SER A 4 10.81 -6.83 -0.33
C SER A 4 11.92 -6.27 0.55
N GLN A 5 11.57 -5.65 1.67
CA GLN A 5 12.55 -5.15 2.65
C GLN A 5 13.35 -6.28 3.28
N VAL A 6 12.67 -7.37 3.67
CA VAL A 6 13.31 -8.58 4.22
C VAL A 6 14.23 -9.22 3.18
N VAL A 7 13.77 -9.37 1.94
CA VAL A 7 14.58 -9.93 0.86
C VAL A 7 15.82 -9.06 0.59
N ASN A 8 15.67 -7.74 0.55
CA ASN A 8 16.80 -6.83 0.37
C ASN A 8 17.80 -6.93 1.52
N TRP A 9 17.32 -7.03 2.75
CA TRP A 9 18.17 -7.22 3.93
C TRP A 9 18.93 -8.55 3.90
N LEU A 10 18.27 -9.63 3.45
CA LEU A 10 18.90 -10.95 3.32
C LEU A 10 19.94 -11.01 2.19
N ILE A 11 19.75 -10.24 1.12
CA ILE A 11 20.69 -10.19 -0.01
C ILE A 11 21.88 -9.29 0.31
N ALA A 12 21.70 -8.25 1.12
CA ALA A 12 22.75 -7.29 1.44
C ALA A 12 23.85 -7.92 2.32
N GLU A 13 25.09 -7.71 1.95
CA GLU A 13 26.23 -8.04 2.80
C GLU A 13 26.50 -6.90 3.79
N PRO A 14 26.97 -7.22 5.02
CA PRO A 14 27.37 -6.22 6.01
C PRO A 14 28.48 -5.31 5.44
N VAL A 15 28.34 -4.02 5.68
CA VAL A 15 29.34 -3.02 5.30
C VAL A 15 29.98 -2.46 6.56
N ALA A 16 31.31 -2.27 6.57
CA ALA A 16 32.00 -1.69 7.70
C ALA A 16 31.56 -0.25 7.95
N GLU A 17 31.50 0.17 9.21
CA GLU A 17 31.00 1.50 9.61
C GLU A 17 31.84 2.64 9.07
N ASP A 18 33.15 2.39 8.85
CA ASP A 18 34.14 3.32 8.32
C ASP A 18 34.29 3.25 6.79
N ALA A 19 33.44 2.48 6.10
CA ALA A 19 33.55 2.29 4.66
C ALA A 19 33.28 3.59 3.90
N THR A 20 34.23 3.98 3.08
CA THR A 20 34.09 5.10 2.16
C THR A 20 33.14 4.78 1.02
N GLY A 21 32.58 5.80 0.36
CA GLY A 21 31.68 5.61 -0.79
C GLY A 21 32.28 4.79 -1.93
N GLU A 22 33.62 4.87 -2.15
CA GLU A 22 34.30 4.03 -3.11
C GLU A 22 34.39 2.57 -2.69
N MET A 23 34.61 2.29 -1.41
CA MET A 23 34.61 0.93 -0.86
C MET A 23 33.23 0.29 -1.02
N ILE A 24 32.17 1.04 -0.72
CA ILE A 24 30.79 0.58 -0.90
C ILE A 24 30.50 0.29 -2.39
N ARG A 25 30.94 1.15 -3.29
CA ARG A 25 30.76 0.98 -4.74
C ARG A 25 31.50 -0.25 -5.28
N LEU A 26 32.67 -0.57 -4.75
CA LEU A 26 33.46 -1.74 -5.13
C LEU A 26 33.05 -3.02 -4.40
N SER A 27 32.27 -2.92 -3.33
CA SER A 27 31.75 -4.07 -2.59
C SER A 27 30.78 -4.90 -3.43
N TRP A 28 30.51 -6.11 -2.97
CA TRP A 28 29.49 -6.98 -3.58
C TRP A 28 28.12 -6.27 -3.69
N ASN A 29 27.72 -5.52 -2.66
CA ASN A 29 26.47 -4.75 -2.66
C ASN A 29 26.41 -3.73 -3.80
N GLY A 30 27.51 -3.02 -4.04
CA GLY A 30 27.62 -2.00 -5.10
C GLY A 30 27.78 -2.59 -6.51
N GLN A 31 28.34 -3.79 -6.63
CA GLN A 31 28.58 -4.42 -7.94
C GLN A 31 27.43 -5.36 -8.36
N TRP A 32 26.99 -6.22 -7.47
CA TRP A 32 26.03 -7.29 -7.79
C TRP A 32 24.77 -7.30 -6.90
N GLY A 33 24.88 -6.94 -5.62
CA GLY A 33 23.80 -7.05 -4.65
C GLY A 33 22.53 -6.33 -5.08
N TRP A 34 22.65 -5.09 -5.55
CA TRP A 34 21.49 -4.34 -6.03
C TRP A 34 20.77 -5.00 -7.23
N ARG A 35 21.51 -5.68 -8.11
CA ARG A 35 20.92 -6.42 -9.23
C ARG A 35 20.08 -7.58 -8.74
N TRP A 36 20.58 -8.31 -7.75
CA TRP A 36 19.84 -9.42 -7.12
C TRP A 36 18.60 -8.93 -6.37
N MET A 37 18.68 -7.78 -5.72
CA MET A 37 17.51 -7.16 -5.07
C MET A 37 16.40 -6.85 -6.08
N PHE A 38 16.76 -6.31 -7.26
CA PHE A 38 15.80 -6.09 -8.34
C PHE A 38 15.29 -7.40 -8.97
N LEU A 39 16.18 -8.37 -9.20
CA LEU A 39 15.79 -9.66 -9.75
C LEU A 39 14.84 -10.42 -8.82
N ALA A 40 15.01 -10.34 -7.52
CA ALA A 40 14.15 -10.96 -6.55
C ALA A 40 12.68 -10.49 -6.67
N MET A 41 12.45 -9.26 -7.13
CA MET A 41 11.12 -8.71 -7.37
C MET A 41 10.39 -9.36 -8.56
N ILE A 42 11.12 -10.01 -9.46
CA ILE A 42 10.52 -10.75 -10.59
C ILE A 42 9.68 -11.93 -10.07
N VAL A 43 10.09 -12.57 -8.99
CA VAL A 43 9.40 -13.76 -8.45
C VAL A 43 7.95 -13.44 -8.06
N PRO A 44 7.66 -12.47 -7.17
CA PRO A 44 6.27 -12.15 -6.84
C PRO A 44 5.50 -11.56 -8.03
N ALA A 45 6.16 -10.79 -8.91
CA ALA A 45 5.52 -10.24 -10.10
C ALA A 45 5.11 -11.33 -11.08
N ALA A 46 6.00 -12.30 -11.35
CA ALA A 46 5.70 -13.44 -12.21
C ALA A 46 4.61 -14.33 -11.61
N LEU A 47 4.65 -14.58 -10.30
CA LEU A 47 3.62 -15.31 -9.60
C LEU A 47 2.26 -14.63 -9.73
N PHE A 48 2.20 -13.32 -9.49
CA PHE A 48 0.97 -12.55 -9.65
C PHE A 48 0.44 -12.58 -11.08
N PHE A 49 1.33 -12.45 -12.07
CA PHE A 49 0.99 -12.52 -13.48
C PHE A 49 0.40 -13.90 -13.85
N ILE A 50 1.04 -14.99 -13.42
CA ILE A 50 0.57 -16.34 -13.66
C ILE A 50 -0.80 -16.58 -13.00
N VAL A 51 -0.93 -16.21 -11.71
CA VAL A 51 -2.21 -16.35 -10.98
C VAL A 51 -3.30 -15.52 -11.63
N GLY A 52 -2.98 -14.37 -12.21
CA GLY A 52 -3.92 -13.53 -12.93
C GLY A 52 -4.67 -14.23 -14.07
N PHE A 53 -4.02 -15.18 -14.74
CA PHE A 53 -4.68 -15.98 -15.79
C PHE A 53 -5.73 -16.95 -15.26
N PHE A 54 -5.63 -17.35 -13.98
CA PHE A 54 -6.57 -18.28 -13.35
C PHE A 54 -7.70 -17.57 -12.60
N LEU A 55 -7.60 -16.25 -12.43
CA LEU A 55 -8.65 -15.47 -11.78
C LEU A 55 -9.85 -15.32 -12.72
N PRO A 56 -11.06 -15.70 -12.28
CA PRO A 56 -12.28 -15.43 -13.04
C PRO A 56 -12.55 -13.92 -13.10
N GLU A 57 -13.25 -13.50 -14.14
CA GLU A 57 -13.72 -12.11 -14.26
C GLU A 57 -14.61 -11.72 -13.08
N SER A 58 -14.62 -10.43 -12.76
CA SER A 58 -15.47 -9.91 -11.68
C SER A 58 -16.95 -10.25 -11.94
N PRO A 59 -17.64 -10.94 -11.03
CA PRO A 59 -19.04 -11.31 -11.26
C PRO A 59 -19.96 -10.09 -11.35
N ARG A 60 -19.64 -8.99 -10.64
CA ARG A 60 -20.39 -7.73 -10.78
C ARG A 60 -20.22 -7.14 -12.17
N TRP A 61 -19.00 -7.14 -12.70
CA TRP A 61 -18.76 -6.68 -14.08
C TRP A 61 -19.46 -7.58 -15.11
N LEU A 62 -19.39 -8.90 -14.96
CA LEU A 62 -20.11 -9.84 -15.83
C LEU A 62 -21.62 -9.57 -15.85
N ALA A 63 -22.21 -9.27 -14.70
CA ALA A 63 -23.61 -8.92 -14.58
C ALA A 63 -23.94 -7.60 -15.31
N THR A 64 -23.09 -6.57 -15.20
CA THR A 64 -23.29 -5.28 -15.88
C THR A 64 -23.15 -5.37 -17.40
N VAL A 65 -22.32 -6.29 -17.92
CA VAL A 65 -22.16 -6.53 -19.37
C VAL A 65 -23.22 -7.49 -19.92
N GLY A 66 -24.17 -7.95 -19.08
CA GLY A 66 -25.26 -8.82 -19.48
C GLY A 66 -24.91 -10.32 -19.50
N ARG A 67 -23.73 -10.70 -19.03
CA ARG A 67 -23.30 -12.11 -18.93
C ARG A 67 -23.76 -12.74 -17.60
N ARG A 68 -25.08 -12.82 -17.40
CA ARG A 68 -25.69 -13.26 -16.12
C ARG A 68 -25.29 -14.67 -15.72
N ASP A 69 -25.27 -15.62 -16.66
CA ASP A 69 -24.96 -17.02 -16.37
C ASP A 69 -23.50 -17.19 -15.91
N ALA A 70 -22.57 -16.46 -16.53
CA ALA A 70 -21.18 -16.44 -16.11
C ALA A 70 -21.01 -15.80 -14.71
N ALA A 71 -21.73 -14.72 -14.43
CA ALA A 71 -21.73 -14.10 -13.11
C ALA A 71 -22.26 -15.06 -12.03
N LEU A 72 -23.37 -15.75 -12.31
CA LEU A 72 -23.94 -16.75 -11.41
C LEU A 72 -22.96 -17.89 -11.12
N GLN A 73 -22.27 -18.39 -12.15
CA GLN A 73 -21.26 -19.45 -11.97
C GLN A 73 -20.10 -19.00 -11.07
N VAL A 74 -19.65 -17.76 -11.19
CA VAL A 74 -18.57 -17.24 -10.33
C VAL A 74 -19.07 -17.08 -8.89
N PHE A 75 -20.25 -16.53 -8.67
CA PHE A 75 -20.84 -16.42 -7.33
C PHE A 75 -21.11 -17.78 -6.70
N ASP A 76 -21.57 -18.76 -7.50
CA ASP A 76 -21.82 -20.14 -7.03
C ASP A 76 -20.53 -20.82 -6.53
N ARG A 77 -19.40 -20.57 -7.19
CA ARG A 77 -18.08 -21.05 -6.75
C ARG A 77 -17.60 -20.38 -5.44
N ILE A 78 -18.03 -19.14 -5.16
CA ILE A 78 -17.60 -18.38 -3.97
C ILE A 78 -18.42 -18.77 -2.75
N GLY A 79 -19.73 -18.82 -2.87
CA GLY A 79 -20.62 -18.97 -1.70
C GLY A 79 -21.77 -19.97 -1.89
N GLY A 80 -21.81 -20.69 -3.00
CA GLY A 80 -22.87 -21.62 -3.32
C GLY A 80 -24.12 -20.98 -3.96
N ARG A 81 -25.05 -21.83 -4.37
CA ARG A 81 -26.22 -21.44 -5.20
C ARG A 81 -27.12 -20.38 -4.55
N GLU A 82 -27.38 -20.50 -3.27
CA GLU A 82 -28.23 -19.52 -2.54
C GLU A 82 -27.58 -18.14 -2.48
N TYR A 83 -26.30 -18.10 -2.16
CA TYR A 83 -25.50 -16.88 -2.16
C TYR A 83 -25.48 -16.23 -3.55
N ALA A 84 -25.26 -17.02 -4.59
CA ALA A 84 -25.23 -16.55 -5.98
C ALA A 84 -26.55 -15.88 -6.38
N LEU A 85 -27.67 -16.48 -6.01
CA LEU A 85 -29.00 -15.92 -6.32
C LEU A 85 -29.30 -14.67 -5.51
N ALA A 86 -28.87 -14.60 -4.26
CA ALA A 86 -29.03 -13.41 -3.43
C ALA A 86 -28.24 -12.20 -3.96
N GLU A 87 -26.96 -12.41 -4.26
CA GLU A 87 -26.07 -11.36 -4.83
C GLU A 87 -26.56 -10.89 -6.21
N MET A 88 -27.04 -11.80 -7.07
CA MET A 88 -27.59 -11.41 -8.35
C MET A 88 -28.84 -10.54 -8.23
N ARG A 89 -29.74 -10.86 -7.29
CA ARG A 89 -30.92 -10.01 -7.02
C ARG A 89 -30.50 -8.62 -6.54
N GLU A 90 -29.53 -8.55 -5.64
CA GLU A 90 -29.01 -7.27 -5.14
C GLU A 90 -28.40 -6.42 -6.26
N ILE A 91 -27.66 -7.04 -7.17
CA ILE A 91 -27.09 -6.36 -8.34
C ILE A 91 -28.22 -5.86 -9.26
N GLU A 92 -29.24 -6.64 -9.51
CA GLU A 92 -30.39 -6.26 -10.35
C GLU A 92 -31.16 -5.06 -9.77
N HIS A 93 -31.25 -4.97 -8.44
CA HIS A 93 -31.86 -3.85 -7.76
C HIS A 93 -30.98 -2.60 -7.70
N THR A 94 -29.67 -2.77 -7.67
CA THR A 94 -28.70 -1.68 -7.41
C THR A 94 -28.08 -1.13 -8.71
N VAL A 95 -27.94 -1.96 -9.73
CA VAL A 95 -27.34 -1.55 -11.01
C VAL A 95 -28.45 -1.23 -12.01
N PRO A 96 -28.52 0.02 -12.51
CA PRO A 96 -29.45 0.37 -13.60
C PRO A 96 -29.22 -0.52 -14.83
N ALA A 97 -30.28 -0.93 -15.48
CA ALA A 97 -30.26 -1.82 -16.65
C ALA A 97 -29.46 -1.29 -17.86
N GLU A 98 -29.17 0.01 -17.88
CA GLU A 98 -28.27 0.61 -18.85
C GLU A 98 -27.04 1.20 -18.14
N PRO A 99 -25.83 1.00 -18.70
CA PRO A 99 -24.63 1.65 -18.18
C PRO A 99 -24.68 3.15 -18.43
N GLN A 100 -25.43 3.89 -17.61
CA GLN A 100 -25.52 5.35 -17.64
C GLN A 100 -24.30 6.01 -17.00
N GLY A 101 -23.09 5.56 -17.31
CA GLY A 101 -21.93 6.00 -16.58
C GLY A 101 -20.74 6.37 -17.45
N GLY A 102 -20.85 7.42 -18.26
CA GLY A 102 -19.65 8.09 -18.80
C GLY A 102 -19.00 8.97 -17.73
N PHE A 103 -17.77 9.45 -17.99
CA PHE A 103 -17.06 10.44 -17.15
C PHE A 103 -17.92 11.65 -16.77
N LYS A 104 -18.88 12.02 -17.61
CA LYS A 104 -19.82 13.10 -17.35
C LYS A 104 -20.75 12.85 -16.15
N THR A 105 -21.08 11.59 -15.87
CA THR A 105 -21.92 11.24 -14.71
C THR A 105 -21.19 11.44 -13.39
N LEU A 106 -19.85 11.26 -13.35
CA LEU A 106 -19.04 11.57 -12.19
C LEU A 106 -19.04 13.05 -11.82
N LEU A 107 -19.19 13.91 -12.82
CA LEU A 107 -19.26 15.37 -12.65
C LEU A 107 -20.68 15.88 -12.34
N SER A 108 -21.66 14.98 -12.25
CA SER A 108 -23.03 15.34 -11.91
C SER A 108 -23.10 16.00 -10.52
N PRO A 109 -24.02 16.95 -10.27
CA PRO A 109 -24.14 17.63 -8.98
C PRO A 109 -24.31 16.67 -7.80
N SER A 110 -24.92 15.50 -8.02
CA SER A 110 -25.13 14.48 -7.02
C SER A 110 -23.84 13.78 -6.56
N LEU A 111 -22.91 13.52 -7.51
CA LEU A 111 -21.67 12.81 -7.23
C LEU A 111 -20.47 13.74 -7.00
N ARG A 112 -20.58 15.00 -7.39
CA ARG A 112 -19.49 15.98 -7.30
C ARG A 112 -18.91 16.10 -5.88
N ASN A 113 -19.74 16.15 -4.85
CA ASN A 113 -19.26 16.28 -3.47
C ASN A 113 -18.47 15.03 -3.03
N VAL A 114 -18.93 13.85 -3.40
CA VAL A 114 -18.24 12.58 -3.10
C VAL A 114 -16.91 12.53 -3.86
N LEU A 115 -16.90 12.94 -5.13
CA LEU A 115 -15.70 13.00 -5.94
C LEU A 115 -14.65 13.97 -5.34
N VAL A 116 -15.08 15.19 -4.96
CA VAL A 116 -14.19 16.17 -4.33
C VAL A 116 -13.61 15.63 -3.03
N ILE A 117 -14.43 15.05 -2.16
CA ILE A 117 -13.95 14.42 -0.92
C ILE A 117 -12.95 13.31 -1.23
N GLY A 118 -13.23 12.45 -2.20
CA GLY A 118 -12.32 11.37 -2.62
C GLY A 118 -10.97 11.90 -3.10
N ILE A 119 -10.96 12.93 -3.95
CA ILE A 119 -9.75 13.57 -4.46
C ILE A 119 -8.95 14.20 -3.31
N VAL A 120 -9.61 14.97 -2.45
CA VAL A 120 -8.96 15.63 -1.30
C VAL A 120 -8.34 14.58 -0.37
N LEU A 121 -9.05 13.51 -0.05
CA LEU A 121 -8.52 12.41 0.77
C LEU A 121 -7.32 11.73 0.11
N ALA A 122 -7.36 11.48 -1.19
CA ALA A 122 -6.24 10.91 -1.94
C ALA A 122 -5.01 11.82 -1.92
N MET A 123 -5.20 13.14 -2.06
CA MET A 123 -4.11 14.12 -1.94
C MET A 123 -3.50 14.11 -0.53
N PHE A 124 -4.33 14.18 0.50
CA PHE A 124 -3.85 14.15 1.88
C PHE A 124 -3.15 12.85 2.22
N GLN A 125 -3.59 11.72 1.69
CA GLN A 125 -2.91 10.44 1.87
C GLN A 125 -1.46 10.48 1.36
N GLN A 126 -1.20 11.14 0.23
CA GLN A 126 0.16 11.30 -0.28
C GLN A 126 0.98 12.31 0.54
N TRP A 127 0.33 13.37 1.03
CA TRP A 127 0.98 14.39 1.84
C TRP A 127 1.26 13.96 3.29
N CYS A 128 0.71 12.84 3.76
CA CYS A 128 1.02 12.26 5.08
C CYS A 128 2.49 11.88 5.29
N GLY A 129 3.33 11.93 4.24
CA GLY A 129 4.78 11.78 4.35
C GLY A 129 5.28 10.33 4.47
N ILE A 130 4.42 9.32 4.42
CA ILE A 130 4.85 7.91 4.54
C ILE A 130 5.87 7.54 3.45
N ASN A 131 5.65 8.02 2.22
CA ASN A 131 6.55 7.78 1.10
C ASN A 131 7.90 8.48 1.30
N VAL A 132 7.90 9.66 1.93
CA VAL A 132 9.14 10.38 2.26
C VAL A 132 9.98 9.58 3.25
N ILE A 133 9.37 9.06 4.32
CA ILE A 133 10.07 8.25 5.32
C ILE A 133 10.70 7.01 4.68
N PHE A 134 9.98 6.29 3.80
CA PHE A 134 10.53 5.10 3.15
C PHE A 134 11.59 5.43 2.08
N ASN A 135 11.42 6.51 1.33
CA ASN A 135 12.36 6.87 0.27
C ASN A 135 13.66 7.49 0.81
N TYR A 136 13.58 8.21 1.92
CA TYR A 136 14.72 8.85 2.60
C TYR A 136 15.10 8.14 3.90
N ALA A 137 14.68 6.89 4.08
CA ALA A 137 14.97 6.13 5.30
C ALA A 137 16.47 6.05 5.57
N GLN A 138 17.27 5.86 4.53
CA GLN A 138 18.71 5.77 4.67
C GLN A 138 19.30 7.08 5.21
N GLU A 139 18.95 8.22 4.62
CA GLU A 139 19.43 9.53 5.06
C GLU A 139 18.98 9.87 6.47
N ILE A 140 17.72 9.54 6.80
CA ILE A 140 17.14 9.80 8.13
C ILE A 140 17.88 8.98 9.20
N PHE A 141 18.10 7.68 8.97
CA PHE A 141 18.77 6.82 9.93
C PHE A 141 20.26 7.12 10.04
N MET A 142 20.93 7.46 8.94
CA MET A 142 22.33 7.90 8.96
C MET A 142 22.49 9.23 9.72
N ALA A 143 21.58 10.18 9.52
CA ALA A 143 21.58 11.44 10.29
C ALA A 143 21.32 11.22 11.79
N ALA A 144 20.63 10.14 12.15
CA ALA A 144 20.45 9.71 13.53
C ALA A 144 21.63 8.93 14.12
N GLY A 145 22.72 8.73 13.34
CA GLY A 145 23.95 8.08 13.79
C GLY A 145 24.00 6.56 13.59
N TYR A 146 23.08 5.99 12.83
CA TYR A 146 23.11 4.56 12.51
C TYR A 146 24.07 4.24 11.36
N GLY A 147 24.81 3.14 11.46
CA GLY A 147 25.65 2.62 10.38
C GLY A 147 24.84 2.09 9.20
N VAL A 148 25.47 1.97 8.02
CA VAL A 148 24.78 1.53 6.78
C VAL A 148 24.10 0.18 6.93
N SER A 149 24.73 -0.76 7.64
CA SER A 149 24.15 -2.10 7.89
C SER A 149 22.94 -2.05 8.79
N ASP A 150 22.95 -1.18 9.81
CA ASP A 150 21.83 -1.01 10.76
C ASP A 150 20.62 -0.34 10.11
N VAL A 151 20.85 0.49 9.09
CA VAL A 151 19.76 1.14 8.33
C VAL A 151 18.85 0.10 7.68
N LEU A 152 19.39 -0.93 7.06
CA LEU A 152 18.58 -1.98 6.42
C LEU A 152 17.73 -2.73 7.46
N MET A 153 18.30 -3.04 8.62
CA MET A 153 17.56 -3.67 9.73
C MET A 153 16.45 -2.76 10.25
N ASN A 154 16.72 -1.48 10.42
CA ASN A 154 15.73 -0.49 10.86
C ASN A 154 14.58 -0.32 9.85
N ILE A 155 14.87 -0.41 8.54
CA ILE A 155 13.85 -0.42 7.49
C ILE A 155 12.94 -1.65 7.62
N VAL A 156 13.50 -2.83 7.90
CA VAL A 156 12.72 -4.06 8.15
C VAL A 156 11.83 -3.90 9.39
N ILE A 157 12.36 -3.39 10.50
CA ILE A 157 11.61 -3.12 11.74
C ILE A 157 10.44 -2.17 11.46
N THR A 158 10.68 -1.11 10.70
CA THR A 158 9.64 -0.17 10.26
C THR A 158 8.57 -0.87 9.43
N GLY A 159 8.96 -1.77 8.54
CA GLY A 159 8.04 -2.59 7.74
C GLY A 159 7.19 -3.53 8.59
N ILE A 160 7.78 -4.20 9.58
CA ILE A 160 7.05 -5.05 10.54
C ILE A 160 6.04 -4.21 11.33
N THR A 161 6.46 -3.08 11.84
CA THR A 161 5.58 -2.14 12.56
C THR A 161 4.40 -1.73 11.70
N ASN A 162 4.64 -1.39 10.44
CA ASN A 162 3.57 -1.03 9.50
C ASN A 162 2.55 -2.15 9.32
N VAL A 163 3.00 -3.40 9.14
CA VAL A 163 2.10 -4.57 9.00
C VAL A 163 1.30 -4.79 10.27
N VAL A 164 1.92 -4.75 11.45
CA VAL A 164 1.23 -4.94 12.74
C VAL A 164 0.13 -3.89 12.91
N PHE A 165 0.43 -2.60 12.70
CA PHE A 165 -0.56 -1.55 12.81
C PHE A 165 -1.63 -1.61 11.72
N THR A 166 -1.32 -2.08 10.52
CA THR A 166 -2.32 -2.31 9.47
C THR A 166 -3.31 -3.39 9.89
N VAL A 167 -2.83 -4.51 10.41
CA VAL A 167 -3.70 -5.58 10.91
C VAL A 167 -4.55 -5.10 12.09
N LEU A 168 -3.96 -4.39 13.04
CA LEU A 168 -4.71 -3.78 14.15
C LEU A 168 -5.79 -2.80 13.65
N ALA A 169 -5.46 -1.98 12.66
CA ALA A 169 -6.41 -1.04 12.08
C ALA A 169 -7.62 -1.76 11.44
N MET A 170 -7.42 -2.91 10.80
CA MET A 170 -8.52 -3.71 10.24
C MET A 170 -9.54 -4.13 11.31
N PHE A 171 -9.08 -4.52 12.50
CA PHE A 171 -9.99 -4.89 13.61
C PHE A 171 -10.64 -3.69 14.30
N VAL A 172 -9.97 -2.55 14.30
CA VAL A 172 -10.44 -1.36 15.04
C VAL A 172 -11.38 -0.50 14.19
N VAL A 173 -11.21 -0.49 12.86
CA VAL A 173 -11.96 0.39 11.95
C VAL A 173 -13.48 0.15 12.03
N ASP A 174 -13.89 -1.10 12.18
CA ASP A 174 -15.32 -1.46 12.25
C ASP A 174 -15.93 -1.09 13.60
N LYS A 175 -15.14 -1.05 14.69
CA LYS A 175 -15.62 -0.72 16.04
C LYS A 175 -15.64 0.78 16.33
N TRP A 176 -14.59 1.51 15.92
CA TRP A 176 -14.43 2.93 16.23
C TRP A 176 -14.94 3.87 15.14
N GLY A 177 -15.12 3.33 13.95
CA GLY A 177 -15.54 4.08 12.78
C GLY A 177 -14.42 4.84 12.08
N ARG A 178 -14.51 4.90 10.78
CA ARG A 178 -13.47 5.45 9.87
C ARG A 178 -13.10 6.90 10.18
N LYS A 179 -14.08 7.75 10.49
CA LYS A 179 -13.87 9.19 10.76
C LYS A 179 -13.01 9.43 12.00
N LYS A 180 -13.32 8.75 13.11
CA LYS A 180 -12.58 8.91 14.37
C LYS A 180 -11.13 8.45 14.23
N LEU A 181 -10.93 7.33 13.54
CA LEU A 181 -9.60 6.78 13.30
C LEU A 181 -8.74 7.73 12.45
N MET A 182 -9.33 8.30 11.38
CA MET A 182 -8.64 9.30 10.55
C MET A 182 -8.25 10.55 11.35
N MET A 183 -9.16 11.08 12.17
CA MET A 183 -8.87 12.26 12.99
C MET A 183 -7.75 11.99 14.02
N LEU A 184 -7.80 10.82 14.67
CA LEU A 184 -6.77 10.42 15.63
C LEU A 184 -5.40 10.28 14.94
N GLY A 185 -5.37 9.62 13.78
CA GLY A 185 -4.16 9.45 12.99
C GLY A 185 -3.56 10.77 12.52
N ALA A 186 -4.40 11.66 11.99
CA ALA A 186 -3.95 12.99 11.55
C ALA A 186 -3.40 13.82 12.72
N PHE A 187 -4.06 13.79 13.88
CA PHE A 187 -3.58 14.47 15.08
C PHE A 187 -2.23 13.91 15.55
N ALA A 188 -2.12 12.57 15.65
CA ALA A 188 -0.88 11.91 16.06
C ALA A 188 0.29 12.24 15.11
N LEU A 189 0.05 12.20 13.78
CA LEU A 189 1.05 12.58 12.79
C LEU A 189 1.48 14.04 12.94
N THR A 190 0.55 14.97 13.16
CA THR A 190 0.87 16.39 13.38
C THR A 190 1.78 16.57 14.57
N VAL A 191 1.49 15.91 15.69
CA VAL A 191 2.31 15.98 16.90
C VAL A 191 3.71 15.40 16.65
N ILE A 192 3.79 14.21 16.03
CA ILE A 192 5.08 13.55 15.75
C ILE A 192 5.94 14.40 14.83
N TYR A 193 5.40 14.94 13.74
CA TYR A 193 6.15 15.80 12.82
C TYR A 193 6.56 17.13 13.44
N ALA A 194 5.74 17.70 14.32
CA ALA A 194 6.11 18.90 15.06
C ALA A 194 7.32 18.63 15.98
N PHE A 195 7.31 17.52 16.71
CA PHE A 195 8.46 17.12 17.54
C PHE A 195 9.70 16.81 16.71
N MET A 196 9.56 16.08 15.60
CA MET A 196 10.67 15.81 14.70
C MET A 196 11.28 17.09 14.13
N GLY A 197 10.43 17.99 13.62
CA GLY A 197 10.88 19.27 13.08
C GLY A 197 11.60 20.13 14.12
N ALA A 198 11.08 20.18 15.35
CA ALA A 198 11.74 20.86 16.45
C ALA A 198 13.09 20.22 16.81
N ALA A 199 13.15 18.89 16.91
CA ALA A 199 14.39 18.18 17.21
C ALA A 199 15.49 18.46 16.16
N TYR A 200 15.14 18.40 14.88
CA TYR A 200 16.09 18.74 13.82
C TYR A 200 16.51 20.21 13.85
N TYR A 201 15.59 21.12 14.13
CA TYR A 201 15.91 22.56 14.25
C TYR A 201 16.91 22.85 15.37
N PHE A 202 16.72 22.25 16.53
CA PHE A 202 17.62 22.42 17.67
C PHE A 202 18.93 21.65 17.58
N HIS A 203 19.00 20.58 16.76
CA HIS A 203 20.23 19.80 16.58
C HIS A 203 21.16 20.40 15.51
N VAL A 204 20.67 21.24 14.62
CA VAL A 204 21.45 21.90 13.54
C VAL A 204 21.99 23.27 14.03
N SER A 205 21.58 23.73 15.16
CA SER A 205 22.11 24.94 15.82
C SER A 205 23.12 24.61 16.91
#